data_8c5e12cf8eeecf0d1054d26bfb099aca
#
_entry.id   8c5e12cf8eeecf0d1054d26bfb099aca
#
_cell.length_a   1.000
_cell.length_b   1.000
_cell.length_c   1.000
_cell.angle_alpha   90.00
_cell.angle_beta   90.00
_cell.angle_gamma   90.00
#
_symmetry.space_group_name_H-M   'P 1'
#
loop_
_entity.id
_entity.type
_entity.pdbx_description
1 polymer ?
#
loop_
_entity_poly.entity_id
_entity_poly.type
_entity_poly.pdbx_seq_one_letter_code
_entity_poly.pdbx_strand_id
1 'polypeptide(L)'
;MKISQFSFSAFQESTFVIWDEASLECAIIDPGCYYSRERQVLENFISKNNLKVKYLLLTHLHLDHYFGAPFVARTYNVPVSAFKDDEFLLEAMSLHADMYGTPLPEQPIPVGNYLKAGDTLYLGSEPIEVRQVPGHSKGSLAYYLPESGCVFCGDALFAGSIGRTDLPGGDFDELLASIRAQLFTLPGDTVAYPGHGPETTIAQEIKSNPFLQ
;
A
#
# COMPACT_ATOMS: atom_id res chain seq x y z
N MET A 1 12.92 1.07 11.99
CA MET A 1 12.80 1.01 10.52
C MET A 1 13.03 2.38 9.91
N LYS A 2 13.62 2.48 8.73
CA LYS A 2 13.63 3.72 7.94
C LYS A 2 12.52 3.69 6.91
N ILE A 3 11.99 4.87 6.60
CA ILE A 3 10.87 5.05 5.67
C ILE A 3 11.22 6.18 4.70
N SER A 4 10.98 5.97 3.42
CA SER A 4 10.97 7.02 2.40
C SER A 4 9.67 6.95 1.63
N GLN A 5 9.03 8.10 1.45
CA GLN A 5 7.82 8.28 0.67
C GLN A 5 8.14 8.97 -0.64
N PHE A 6 7.51 8.52 -1.70
CA PHE A 6 7.52 9.11 -3.03
C PHE A 6 6.07 9.38 -3.45
N SER A 7 5.82 10.52 -4.06
CA SER A 7 4.52 10.77 -4.69
C SER A 7 4.69 10.62 -6.19
N PHE A 8 3.99 9.65 -6.78
CA PHE A 8 4.11 9.29 -8.19
C PHE A 8 2.81 9.46 -8.96
N SER A 9 2.93 9.47 -10.28
CA SER A 9 1.85 9.59 -11.24
C SER A 9 1.04 10.90 -11.14
N ALA A 10 0.05 11.05 -12.00
CA ALA A 10 -0.91 12.17 -11.91
C ALA A 10 -1.91 11.98 -10.75
N PHE A 11 -2.00 10.77 -10.20
CA PHE A 11 -2.86 10.45 -9.05
C PHE A 11 -2.24 10.86 -7.72
N GLN A 12 -0.92 11.23 -7.70
CA GLN A 12 -0.16 11.59 -6.49
C GLN A 12 -0.22 10.48 -5.43
N GLU A 13 -0.18 9.23 -5.89
CA GLU A 13 -0.12 8.07 -5.03
C GLU A 13 1.19 8.06 -4.22
N SER A 14 1.14 7.53 -3.01
CA SER A 14 2.24 7.46 -2.05
C SER A 14 2.90 6.09 -2.09
N THR A 15 3.94 5.95 -2.87
CA THR A 15 4.82 4.78 -2.85
C THR A 15 5.77 4.85 -1.66
N PHE A 16 5.86 3.78 -0.86
CA PHE A 16 6.79 3.73 0.25
C PHE A 16 7.92 2.72 0.02
N VAL A 17 9.13 3.11 0.39
CA VAL A 17 10.26 2.20 0.58
C VAL A 17 10.58 2.18 2.07
N ILE A 18 10.45 1.00 2.67
CA ILE A 18 10.81 0.78 4.08
C ILE A 18 11.99 -0.19 4.16
N TRP A 19 12.94 0.05 5.06
CA TRP A 19 14.12 -0.82 5.16
C TRP A 19 14.73 -0.89 6.56
N ASP A 20 15.33 -2.03 6.84
CA ASP A 20 16.17 -2.23 8.00
C ASP A 20 17.62 -1.76 7.71
N GLU A 21 18.16 -0.86 8.55
CA GLU A 21 19.49 -0.30 8.34
C GLU A 21 20.61 -1.32 8.52
N ALA A 22 20.41 -2.37 9.31
CA ALA A 22 21.45 -3.35 9.59
C ALA A 22 21.59 -4.39 8.47
N SER A 23 20.48 -4.93 7.97
CA SER A 23 20.47 -5.94 6.91
C SER A 23 20.42 -5.33 5.51
N LEU A 24 19.97 -4.08 5.38
CA LEU A 24 19.60 -3.39 4.13
C LEU A 24 18.46 -4.10 3.36
N GLU A 25 17.75 -5.04 4.00
CA GLU A 25 16.51 -5.59 3.43
C GLU A 25 15.45 -4.52 3.38
N CYS A 26 14.71 -4.44 2.26
CA CYS A 26 13.65 -3.46 2.10
C CYS A 26 12.37 -4.08 1.51
N ALA A 27 11.25 -3.42 1.77
CA ALA A 27 10.00 -3.63 1.05
C ALA A 27 9.63 -2.36 0.29
N ILE A 28 9.05 -2.55 -0.89
CA ILE A 28 8.40 -1.50 -1.68
C ILE A 28 6.90 -1.73 -1.54
N ILE A 29 6.18 -0.70 -1.04
CA ILE A 29 4.73 -0.73 -0.84
C ILE A 29 4.10 0.18 -1.86
N ASP A 30 3.09 -0.32 -2.57
CA ASP A 30 2.28 0.39 -3.57
C ASP A 30 3.15 1.18 -4.57
N PRO A 31 3.88 0.53 -5.49
CA PRO A 31 4.72 1.26 -6.46
C PRO A 31 3.86 1.90 -7.56
N GLY A 32 3.38 3.13 -7.35
CA GLY A 32 2.60 3.90 -8.31
C GLY A 32 3.42 4.58 -9.41
N CYS A 33 4.72 4.24 -9.56
CA CYS A 33 5.62 4.87 -10.53
C CYS A 33 5.21 4.58 -11.97
N TYR A 34 4.47 5.52 -12.57
CA TYR A 34 3.92 5.45 -13.91
C TYR A 34 4.92 5.82 -15.00
N TYR A 35 5.57 6.98 -14.86
CA TYR A 35 6.49 7.50 -15.86
C TYR A 35 7.90 6.90 -15.73
N SER A 36 8.61 6.77 -16.86
CA SER A 36 10.00 6.25 -16.86
C SER A 36 10.92 7.00 -15.90
N ARG A 37 10.73 8.32 -15.76
CA ARG A 37 11.52 9.14 -14.82
C ARG A 37 11.23 8.77 -13.35
N GLU A 38 10.01 8.39 -13.02
CA GLU A 38 9.62 8.00 -11.66
C GLU A 38 10.21 6.64 -11.30
N ARG A 39 10.18 5.70 -12.25
CA ARG A 39 10.87 4.41 -12.12
C ARG A 39 12.36 4.59 -11.90
N GLN A 40 13.00 5.50 -12.65
CA GLN A 40 14.41 5.82 -12.45
C GLN A 40 14.69 6.45 -11.09
N VAL A 41 13.79 7.28 -10.56
CA VAL A 41 13.90 7.84 -9.20
C VAL A 41 13.89 6.71 -8.16
N LEU A 42 12.94 5.77 -8.25
CA LEU A 42 12.85 4.63 -7.35
C LEU A 42 14.09 3.73 -7.45
N GLU A 43 14.52 3.39 -8.66
CA GLU A 43 15.68 2.54 -8.92
C GLU A 43 16.98 3.18 -8.40
N ASN A 44 17.17 4.49 -8.64
CA ASN A 44 18.31 5.24 -8.13
C ASN A 44 18.32 5.30 -6.60
N PHE A 45 17.14 5.43 -5.96
CA PHE A 45 17.04 5.41 -4.51
C PHE A 45 17.49 4.06 -3.93
N ILE A 46 16.95 2.96 -4.45
CA ILE A 46 17.32 1.60 -4.05
C ILE A 46 18.82 1.36 -4.22
N SER A 47 19.34 1.69 -5.39
CA SER A 47 20.78 1.49 -5.73
C SER A 47 21.69 2.35 -4.86
N LYS A 48 21.40 3.66 -4.72
CA LYS A 48 22.21 4.60 -3.92
C LYS A 48 22.33 4.19 -2.45
N ASN A 49 21.28 3.59 -1.90
CA ASN A 49 21.24 3.14 -0.51
C ASN A 49 21.66 1.66 -0.35
N ASN A 50 22.07 0.99 -1.44
CA ASN A 50 22.47 -0.43 -1.47
C ASN A 50 21.38 -1.37 -0.91
N LEU A 51 20.08 -1.02 -1.10
CA LEU A 51 18.98 -1.78 -0.55
C LEU A 51 18.76 -3.09 -1.32
N LYS A 52 18.33 -4.11 -0.58
CA LYS A 52 17.99 -5.44 -1.10
C LYS A 52 16.48 -5.59 -1.05
N VAL A 53 15.81 -5.43 -2.18
CA VAL A 53 14.36 -5.57 -2.25
C VAL A 53 13.99 -7.01 -1.95
N LYS A 54 13.28 -7.20 -0.84
CA LYS A 54 12.81 -8.50 -0.35
C LYS A 54 11.33 -8.71 -0.63
N TYR A 55 10.54 -7.64 -0.53
CA TYR A 55 9.11 -7.68 -0.73
C TYR A 55 8.62 -6.57 -1.64
N LEU A 56 7.65 -6.93 -2.47
CA LEU A 56 6.76 -6.02 -3.19
C LEU A 56 5.36 -6.23 -2.63
N LEU A 57 4.87 -5.26 -1.87
CA LEU A 57 3.62 -5.33 -1.12
C LEU A 57 2.60 -4.36 -1.73
N LEU A 58 1.41 -4.84 -2.03
CA LEU A 58 0.29 -4.01 -2.45
C LEU A 58 -0.72 -3.95 -1.32
N THR A 59 -1.15 -2.74 -0.94
CA THR A 59 -2.26 -2.58 0.00
C THR A 59 -3.57 -3.01 -0.66
N HIS A 60 -3.72 -2.70 -1.95
CA HIS A 60 -4.85 -3.13 -2.78
C HIS A 60 -4.48 -3.04 -4.26
N LEU A 61 -5.35 -3.52 -5.16
CA LEU A 61 -5.02 -3.63 -6.58
C LEU A 61 -5.71 -2.57 -7.47
N HIS A 62 -5.97 -1.35 -6.96
CA HIS A 62 -6.32 -0.23 -7.83
C HIS A 62 -5.13 0.19 -8.68
N LEU A 63 -5.45 0.74 -9.86
CA LEU A 63 -4.47 0.91 -10.92
C LEU A 63 -3.31 1.82 -10.55
N ASP A 64 -3.55 2.89 -9.80
CA ASP A 64 -2.53 3.86 -9.40
C ASP A 64 -1.54 3.31 -8.37
N HIS A 65 -1.95 2.40 -7.49
CA HIS A 65 -1.06 1.65 -6.58
C HIS A 65 -0.27 0.56 -7.29
N TYR A 66 -0.76 0.13 -8.44
CA TYR A 66 -0.21 -1.01 -9.19
C TYR A 66 0.72 -0.62 -10.34
N PHE A 67 0.69 0.61 -10.85
CA PHE A 67 1.36 1.03 -12.09
C PHE A 67 2.81 0.56 -12.23
N GLY A 68 3.58 0.59 -11.17
CA GLY A 68 4.97 0.18 -11.15
C GLY A 68 5.20 -1.26 -10.72
N ALA A 69 4.17 -2.00 -10.30
CA ALA A 69 4.35 -3.35 -9.77
C ALA A 69 5.01 -4.31 -10.77
N PRO A 70 4.63 -4.35 -12.08
CA PRO A 70 5.32 -5.19 -13.06
C PRO A 70 6.80 -4.82 -13.23
N PHE A 71 7.12 -3.53 -13.22
CA PHE A 71 8.51 -3.04 -13.29
C PHE A 71 9.32 -3.49 -12.07
N VAL A 72 8.81 -3.27 -10.86
CA VAL A 72 9.49 -3.64 -9.60
C VAL A 72 9.69 -5.15 -9.52
N ALA A 73 8.64 -5.93 -9.80
CA ALA A 73 8.70 -7.39 -9.75
C ALA A 73 9.79 -7.94 -10.69
N ARG A 74 9.87 -7.43 -11.91
CA ARG A 74 10.88 -7.85 -12.90
C ARG A 74 12.29 -7.37 -12.54
N THR A 75 12.43 -6.10 -12.12
CA THR A 75 13.74 -5.50 -11.84
C THR A 75 14.44 -6.16 -10.66
N TYR A 76 13.67 -6.50 -9.62
CA TYR A 76 14.23 -7.03 -8.37
C TYR A 76 13.97 -8.53 -8.19
N ASN A 77 13.29 -9.18 -9.14
CA ASN A 77 12.94 -10.59 -9.09
C ASN A 77 12.18 -10.98 -7.81
N VAL A 78 11.17 -10.19 -7.47
CA VAL A 78 10.28 -10.41 -6.32
C VAL A 78 8.83 -10.57 -6.78
N PRO A 79 8.03 -11.46 -6.17
CA PRO A 79 6.63 -11.63 -6.52
C PRO A 79 5.80 -10.42 -6.05
N VAL A 80 4.75 -10.09 -6.80
CA VAL A 80 3.68 -9.21 -6.31
C VAL A 80 2.98 -9.91 -5.16
N SER A 81 2.91 -9.25 -4.00
CA SER A 81 2.20 -9.75 -2.81
C SER A 81 0.96 -8.90 -2.56
N ALA A 82 -0.21 -9.54 -2.55
CA ALA A 82 -1.51 -8.88 -2.34
C ALA A 82 -2.53 -9.87 -1.75
N PHE A 83 -3.71 -9.39 -1.39
CA PHE A 83 -4.81 -10.25 -0.98
C PHE A 83 -5.59 -10.73 -2.22
N LYS A 84 -6.04 -12.00 -2.15
CA LYS A 84 -6.67 -12.69 -3.29
C LYS A 84 -7.97 -12.01 -3.75
N ASP A 85 -8.73 -11.45 -2.83
CA ASP A 85 -10.08 -10.94 -3.12
C ASP A 85 -10.07 -9.67 -4.01
N ASP A 86 -8.89 -9.10 -4.30
CA ASP A 86 -8.71 -8.01 -5.25
C ASP A 86 -8.33 -8.45 -6.67
N GLU A 87 -8.14 -9.75 -6.94
CA GLU A 87 -7.74 -10.22 -8.29
C GLU A 87 -8.69 -9.77 -9.40
N PHE A 88 -9.98 -9.61 -9.10
CA PHE A 88 -10.95 -9.08 -10.07
C PHE A 88 -10.60 -7.66 -10.57
N LEU A 89 -9.93 -6.84 -9.73
CA LEU A 89 -9.43 -5.51 -10.12
C LEU A 89 -8.28 -5.65 -11.13
N LEU A 90 -7.43 -6.66 -10.95
CA LEU A 90 -6.33 -6.94 -11.87
C LEU A 90 -6.86 -7.41 -13.23
N GLU A 91 -7.89 -8.27 -13.24
CA GLU A 91 -8.56 -8.70 -14.46
C GLU A 91 -9.23 -7.54 -15.21
N ALA A 92 -9.82 -6.59 -14.48
CA ALA A 92 -10.48 -5.41 -15.03
C ALA A 92 -9.52 -4.21 -15.27
N MET A 93 -8.24 -4.33 -14.95
CA MET A 93 -7.32 -3.19 -14.89
C MET A 93 -7.17 -2.45 -16.24
N SER A 94 -7.11 -3.17 -17.35
CA SER A 94 -7.06 -2.55 -18.68
C SER A 94 -8.32 -1.74 -18.99
N LEU A 95 -9.49 -2.24 -18.60
CA LEU A 95 -10.76 -1.54 -18.76
C LEU A 95 -10.80 -0.26 -17.89
N HIS A 96 -10.35 -0.35 -16.65
CA HIS A 96 -10.27 0.82 -15.77
C HIS A 96 -9.29 1.85 -16.29
N ALA A 97 -8.13 1.43 -16.81
CA ALA A 97 -7.15 2.31 -17.43
C ALA A 97 -7.73 3.10 -18.61
N ASP A 98 -8.50 2.43 -19.47
CA ASP A 98 -9.19 3.07 -20.59
C ASP A 98 -10.26 4.06 -20.13
N MET A 99 -11.04 3.71 -19.09
CA MET A 99 -12.07 4.59 -18.51
C MET A 99 -11.47 5.88 -17.94
N TYR A 100 -10.29 5.82 -17.35
CA TYR A 100 -9.58 6.99 -16.82
C TYR A 100 -8.70 7.70 -17.87
N GLY A 101 -8.64 7.18 -19.11
CA GLY A 101 -7.77 7.72 -20.14
C GLY A 101 -6.28 7.63 -19.79
N THR A 102 -5.92 6.65 -18.97
CA THR A 102 -4.56 6.44 -18.46
C THR A 102 -4.06 5.07 -18.92
N PRO A 103 -3.44 4.97 -20.12
CA PRO A 103 -2.95 3.69 -20.63
C PRO A 103 -1.99 3.04 -19.64
N LEU A 104 -2.09 1.72 -19.47
CA LEU A 104 -1.17 0.99 -18.59
C LEU A 104 0.27 1.10 -19.11
N PRO A 105 1.24 1.43 -18.25
CA PRO A 105 2.64 1.52 -18.67
C PRO A 105 3.25 0.14 -18.99
N GLU A 106 2.69 -0.92 -18.39
CA GLU A 106 3.01 -2.32 -18.67
C GLU A 106 1.76 -3.18 -18.48
N GLN A 107 1.76 -4.36 -19.11
CA GLN A 107 0.67 -5.33 -18.90
C GLN A 107 0.68 -5.86 -17.47
N PRO A 108 -0.50 -6.04 -16.86
CA PRO A 108 -0.59 -6.62 -15.54
C PRO A 108 0.03 -8.02 -15.49
N ILE A 109 0.67 -8.32 -14.38
CA ILE A 109 1.19 -9.65 -14.05
C ILE A 109 0.41 -10.23 -12.87
N PRO A 110 0.31 -11.58 -12.76
CA PRO A 110 -0.45 -12.20 -11.69
C PRO A 110 0.16 -11.90 -10.29
N VAL A 111 -0.68 -11.96 -9.28
CA VAL A 111 -0.21 -12.02 -7.88
C VAL A 111 0.58 -13.31 -7.69
N GLY A 112 1.81 -13.19 -7.26
CA GLY A 112 2.72 -14.33 -7.05
C GLY A 112 2.78 -14.81 -5.60
N ASN A 113 2.29 -13.99 -4.66
CA ASN A 113 2.24 -14.32 -3.24
C ASN A 113 0.96 -13.78 -2.61
N TYR A 114 0.06 -14.66 -2.20
CA TYR A 114 -1.18 -14.27 -1.52
C TYR A 114 -0.94 -14.12 -0.02
N LEU A 115 -1.14 -12.88 0.46
CA LEU A 115 -1.13 -12.55 1.88
C LEU A 115 -2.54 -12.66 2.46
N LYS A 116 -2.65 -12.87 3.76
CA LYS A 116 -3.93 -12.90 4.50
C LYS A 116 -3.78 -12.25 5.87
N ALA A 117 -4.89 -11.88 6.47
CA ALA A 117 -4.93 -11.35 7.82
C ALA A 117 -4.22 -12.31 8.81
N GLY A 118 -3.34 -11.76 9.65
CA GLY A 118 -2.55 -12.48 10.64
C GLY A 118 -1.21 -13.03 10.12
N ASP A 119 -0.93 -12.94 8.82
CA ASP A 119 0.41 -13.22 8.32
C ASP A 119 1.41 -12.22 8.92
N THR A 120 2.64 -12.67 9.14
CA THR A 120 3.74 -11.82 9.60
C THR A 120 4.93 -11.99 8.67
N LEU A 121 5.37 -10.89 8.09
CA LEU A 121 6.61 -10.81 7.30
C LEU A 121 7.70 -10.20 8.17
N TYR A 122 8.96 -10.28 7.74
CA TYR A 122 10.09 -9.72 8.49
C TYR A 122 11.05 -8.95 7.58
N LEU A 123 11.43 -7.73 8.00
CA LEU A 123 12.57 -7.00 7.48
C LEU A 123 13.63 -6.90 8.59
N GLY A 124 14.77 -7.58 8.41
CA GLY A 124 15.68 -7.80 9.53
C GLY A 124 14.96 -8.50 10.69
N SER A 125 14.91 -7.86 11.86
CA SER A 125 14.17 -8.34 13.04
C SER A 125 12.76 -7.74 13.17
N GLU A 126 12.44 -6.69 12.42
CA GLU A 126 11.15 -6.00 12.49
C GLU A 126 10.03 -6.87 11.90
N PRO A 127 8.99 -7.21 12.68
CA PRO A 127 7.79 -7.85 12.14
C PRO A 127 6.91 -6.84 11.38
N ILE A 128 6.33 -7.30 10.28
CA ILE A 128 5.29 -6.61 9.53
C ILE A 128 4.02 -7.44 9.66
N GLU A 129 3.07 -7.00 10.47
CA GLU A 129 1.79 -7.67 10.63
C GLU A 129 0.85 -7.30 9.49
N VAL A 130 0.29 -8.28 8.83
CA VAL A 130 -0.71 -8.09 7.77
C VAL A 130 -2.10 -8.02 8.38
N ARG A 131 -2.79 -6.90 8.18
CA ARG A 131 -4.17 -6.67 8.63
C ARG A 131 -5.08 -6.48 7.43
N GLN A 132 -6.25 -7.08 7.44
CA GLN A 132 -7.24 -6.89 6.39
C GLN A 132 -8.17 -5.74 6.76
N VAL A 133 -8.30 -4.75 5.87
CA VAL A 133 -9.14 -3.54 6.05
C VAL A 133 -10.06 -3.31 4.85
N PRO A 134 -10.98 -4.26 4.57
CA PRO A 134 -11.85 -4.18 3.40
C PRO A 134 -12.82 -3.00 3.47
N GLY A 135 -13.40 -2.66 2.31
CA GLY A 135 -14.44 -1.66 2.15
C GLY A 135 -14.08 -0.54 1.16
N HIS A 136 -12.81 -0.16 1.01
CA HIS A 136 -12.34 0.59 -0.16
C HIS A 136 -12.20 -0.34 -1.37
N SER A 137 -11.56 -1.49 -1.16
CA SER A 137 -11.63 -2.69 -2.01
C SER A 137 -11.83 -3.92 -1.13
N LYS A 138 -12.22 -5.05 -1.73
CA LYS A 138 -12.43 -6.31 -0.99
C LYS A 138 -11.14 -6.86 -0.39
N GLY A 139 -10.03 -6.67 -1.08
CA GLY A 139 -8.72 -7.18 -0.72
C GLY A 139 -7.82 -6.16 -0.03
N SER A 140 -8.34 -5.03 0.45
CA SER A 140 -7.52 -4.01 1.10
C SER A 140 -6.79 -4.56 2.33
N LEU A 141 -5.48 -4.36 2.35
CA LEU A 141 -4.57 -4.73 3.43
C LEU A 141 -3.95 -3.48 4.05
N ALA A 142 -3.61 -3.59 5.33
CA ALA A 142 -2.71 -2.67 6.01
C ALA A 142 -1.50 -3.43 6.55
N TYR A 143 -0.33 -2.79 6.53
CA TYR A 143 0.94 -3.34 7.00
C TYR A 143 1.37 -2.61 8.26
N TYR A 144 1.23 -3.26 9.41
CA TYR A 144 1.57 -2.69 10.71
C TYR A 144 2.95 -3.13 11.16
N LEU A 145 3.78 -2.18 11.57
CA LEU A 145 5.12 -2.37 12.10
C LEU A 145 5.12 -1.98 13.59
N PRO A 146 4.94 -2.94 14.51
CA PRO A 146 4.73 -2.63 15.92
C PRO A 146 5.95 -2.02 16.61
N GLU A 147 7.18 -2.43 16.27
CA GLU A 147 8.39 -1.89 16.88
C GLU A 147 8.72 -0.48 16.36
N SER A 148 8.32 -0.18 15.13
CA SER A 148 8.46 1.15 14.51
C SER A 148 7.27 2.09 14.79
N GLY A 149 6.16 1.57 15.36
CA GLY A 149 4.98 2.35 15.71
C GLY A 149 4.28 2.96 14.50
N CYS A 150 4.20 2.26 13.38
CA CYS A 150 3.57 2.79 12.17
C CYS A 150 2.76 1.73 11.41
N VAL A 151 1.79 2.20 10.60
CA VAL A 151 0.95 1.38 9.74
C VAL A 151 0.80 2.02 8.36
N PHE A 152 0.99 1.24 7.30
CA PHE A 152 0.71 1.62 5.91
C PHE A 152 -0.69 1.12 5.59
N CYS A 153 -1.66 2.01 5.49
CA CYS A 153 -3.08 1.65 5.45
C CYS A 153 -3.71 1.81 4.06
N GLY A 154 -2.91 2.11 3.03
CA GLY A 154 -3.44 2.34 1.69
C GLY A 154 -4.58 3.35 1.70
N ASP A 155 -5.62 3.06 0.96
CA ASP A 155 -6.79 3.92 0.82
C ASP A 155 -7.92 3.60 1.82
N ALA A 156 -7.61 2.94 2.94
CA ALA A 156 -8.60 2.73 3.99
C ALA A 156 -8.81 3.99 4.83
N LEU A 157 -7.73 4.63 5.31
CA LEU A 157 -7.78 5.76 6.24
C LEU A 157 -6.87 6.89 5.78
N PHE A 158 -7.38 8.12 5.76
CA PHE A 158 -6.66 9.35 5.44
C PHE A 158 -6.71 10.34 6.60
N ALA A 159 -5.85 11.35 6.57
CA ALA A 159 -5.90 12.45 7.53
C ALA A 159 -7.26 13.21 7.44
N GLY A 160 -8.14 12.97 8.42
CA GLY A 160 -9.49 13.56 8.48
C GLY A 160 -10.46 13.01 7.44
N SER A 161 -10.18 11.86 6.81
CA SER A 161 -11.04 11.26 5.78
C SER A 161 -10.90 9.74 5.76
N ILE A 162 -11.64 9.09 4.85
CA ILE A 162 -11.54 7.66 4.54
C ILE A 162 -11.52 7.46 3.03
N GLY A 163 -11.16 6.28 2.58
CA GLY A 163 -11.24 5.90 1.18
C GLY A 163 -12.66 5.95 0.62
N ARG A 164 -12.76 6.19 -0.70
CA ARG A 164 -14.03 6.08 -1.41
C ARG A 164 -14.48 4.63 -1.45
N THR A 165 -15.79 4.43 -1.51
CA THR A 165 -16.41 3.09 -1.48
C THR A 165 -17.38 2.86 -2.63
N ASP A 166 -17.37 3.74 -3.63
CA ASP A 166 -18.26 3.73 -4.79
C ASP A 166 -17.66 3.03 -6.02
N LEU A 167 -16.44 2.49 -5.90
CA LEU A 167 -15.79 1.69 -6.92
C LEU A 167 -16.17 0.21 -6.80
N PRO A 168 -15.98 -0.61 -7.87
CA PRO A 168 -16.27 -2.04 -7.80
C PRO A 168 -15.57 -2.73 -6.62
N GLY A 169 -16.35 -3.39 -5.77
CA GLY A 169 -15.87 -4.05 -4.56
C GLY A 169 -15.82 -3.16 -3.32
N GLY A 170 -16.21 -1.89 -3.43
CA GLY A 170 -16.32 -0.97 -2.30
C GLY A 170 -17.62 -1.18 -1.49
N ASP A 171 -17.53 -0.96 -0.17
CA ASP A 171 -18.65 -1.00 0.79
C ASP A 171 -18.34 -0.04 1.94
N PHE A 172 -19.22 0.94 2.14
CA PHE A 172 -19.02 2.00 3.14
C PHE A 172 -19.09 1.48 4.57
N ASP A 173 -20.09 0.67 4.87
CA ASP A 173 -20.29 0.15 6.23
C ASP A 173 -19.17 -0.84 6.60
N GLU A 174 -18.73 -1.65 5.64
CA GLU A 174 -17.60 -2.55 5.81
C GLU A 174 -16.30 -1.77 6.07
N LEU A 175 -16.05 -0.67 5.34
CA LEU A 175 -14.87 0.17 5.56
C LEU A 175 -14.85 0.76 6.96
N LEU A 176 -15.97 1.33 7.43
CA LEU A 176 -16.04 1.87 8.79
C LEU A 176 -15.82 0.79 9.85
N ALA A 177 -16.41 -0.38 9.67
CA ALA A 177 -16.26 -1.50 10.59
C ALA A 177 -14.81 -2.01 10.62
N SER A 178 -14.17 -2.16 9.45
CA SER A 178 -12.80 -2.65 9.35
C SER A 178 -11.78 -1.67 9.93
N ILE A 179 -11.92 -0.36 9.67
CA ILE A 179 -11.06 0.67 10.28
C ILE A 179 -11.14 0.58 11.82
N ARG A 180 -12.35 0.52 12.39
CA ARG A 180 -12.52 0.42 13.85
C ARG A 180 -11.92 -0.88 14.42
N ALA A 181 -12.11 -2.00 13.72
CA ALA A 181 -11.65 -3.30 14.19
C ALA A 181 -10.15 -3.52 14.01
N GLN A 182 -9.53 -2.95 12.98
CA GLN A 182 -8.16 -3.27 12.60
C GLN A 182 -7.18 -2.12 12.84
N LEU A 183 -7.59 -0.87 12.64
CA LEU A 183 -6.71 0.28 12.78
C LEU A 183 -6.88 0.98 14.14
N PHE A 184 -8.11 1.19 14.61
CA PHE A 184 -8.36 1.87 15.88
C PHE A 184 -8.05 1.02 17.13
N THR A 185 -7.68 -0.24 16.94
CA THR A 185 -7.14 -1.12 17.99
C THR A 185 -5.63 -0.97 18.17
N LEU A 186 -4.96 -0.24 17.28
CA LEU A 186 -3.53 0.06 17.39
C LEU A 186 -3.27 1.12 18.47
N PRO A 187 -2.04 1.19 19.03
CA PRO A 187 -1.66 2.29 19.93
C PRO A 187 -1.96 3.65 19.30
N GLY A 188 -2.45 4.59 20.12
CA GLY A 188 -2.89 5.91 19.62
C GLY A 188 -1.80 6.75 18.96
N ASP A 189 -0.56 6.56 19.34
CA ASP A 189 0.64 7.20 18.76
C ASP A 189 1.15 6.55 17.49
N THR A 190 0.54 5.44 17.06
CA THR A 190 0.87 4.80 15.78
C THR A 190 0.65 5.79 14.63
N VAL A 191 1.71 6.03 13.85
CA VAL A 191 1.64 6.85 12.64
C VAL A 191 0.99 6.04 11.52
N ALA A 192 -0.07 6.59 10.92
CA ALA A 192 -0.74 6.01 9.76
C ALA A 192 -0.26 6.70 8.47
N TYR A 193 0.30 5.91 7.57
CA TYR A 193 0.75 6.32 6.24
C TYR A 193 -0.29 5.91 5.20
N PRO A 194 -1.06 6.86 4.65
CA PRO A 194 -2.08 6.57 3.66
C PRO A 194 -1.52 6.43 2.24
N GLY A 195 -2.33 5.88 1.35
CA GLY A 195 -2.02 5.81 -0.09
C GLY A 195 -2.01 7.17 -0.79
N HIS A 196 -2.68 8.17 -0.21
CA HIS A 196 -2.67 9.56 -0.71
C HIS A 196 -2.65 10.56 0.44
N GLY A 197 -2.00 11.70 0.19
CA GLY A 197 -1.97 12.82 1.13
C GLY A 197 -0.99 12.65 2.29
N PRO A 198 -1.15 13.42 3.36
CA PRO A 198 -0.23 13.43 4.49
C PRO A 198 -0.49 12.28 5.47
N GLU A 199 0.54 11.93 6.23
CA GLU A 199 0.44 11.04 7.38
C GLU A 199 -0.46 11.62 8.48
N THR A 200 -0.98 10.74 9.34
CA THR A 200 -1.75 11.07 10.53
C THR A 200 -1.42 10.12 11.67
N THR A 201 -2.15 10.19 12.79
CA THR A 201 -2.02 9.22 13.88
C THR A 201 -3.37 8.59 14.21
N ILE A 202 -3.34 7.37 14.74
CA ILE A 202 -4.56 6.67 15.14
C ILE A 202 -5.36 7.50 16.16
N ALA A 203 -4.71 8.10 17.16
CA ALA A 203 -5.41 8.96 18.14
C ALA A 203 -6.07 10.17 17.51
N GLN A 204 -5.42 10.80 16.52
CA GLN A 204 -5.98 11.94 15.80
C GLN A 204 -7.27 11.56 15.06
N GLU A 205 -7.24 10.43 14.36
CA GLU A 205 -8.38 9.98 13.57
C GLU A 205 -9.54 9.48 14.47
N ILE A 206 -9.25 8.78 15.56
CA ILE A 206 -10.27 8.43 16.57
C ILE A 206 -10.95 9.70 17.10
N LYS A 207 -10.19 10.77 17.33
CA LYS A 207 -10.70 12.00 17.95
C LYS A 207 -11.50 12.87 16.99
N SER A 208 -11.11 12.95 15.72
CA SER A 208 -11.58 14.04 14.86
C SER A 208 -11.93 13.66 13.43
N ASN A 209 -11.81 12.39 13.04
CA ASN A 209 -12.23 11.98 11.71
C ASN A 209 -13.76 12.05 11.58
N PRO A 210 -14.31 12.88 10.67
CA PRO A 210 -15.75 13.13 10.60
C PRO A 210 -16.57 11.91 10.15
N PHE A 211 -15.96 10.92 9.52
CA PHE A 211 -16.61 9.68 9.06
C PHE A 211 -16.68 8.61 10.16
N LEU A 212 -15.88 8.74 11.21
CA LEU A 212 -15.64 7.70 12.20
C LEU A 212 -16.13 8.09 13.62
N GLN A 213 -16.86 9.21 13.72
CA GLN A 213 -17.48 9.65 14.98
C GLN A 213 -18.69 8.81 15.37
#